data_65e384618fc22ec3503127a7e68d674a
#
_entry.id   65e384618fc22ec3503127a7e68d674a
#
_cell.length_a   1.000
_cell.length_b   1.000
_cell.length_c   1.000
_cell.angle_alpha   90.00
_cell.angle_beta   90.00
_cell.angle_gamma   90.00
#
_symmetry.space_group_name_H-M   'P 1'
#
loop_
_entity.id
_entity.type
_entity.pdbx_description
1 polymer ?
#
loop_
_entity_poly.entity_id
_entity_poly.type
_entity_poly.pdbx_seq_one_letter_code
_entity_poly.pdbx_strand_id
1 'polypeptide(L)'
;MSNFIYLASQSPRRQELLKQIGVRYEMLLPLADEDTESIEIPLNQEKARDYVRRVTLAKASFALERWRNRGIPWAPILCADTTVSLPNHADGEILGKPADANDARRILKML
;
A
#
# COMPACT_ATOMS: atom_id res chain seq x y z
N MET A 1 -17.42 -0.69 -20.92
CA MET A 1 -16.27 -1.39 -20.33
C MET A 1 -15.06 -0.46 -20.31
N SER A 2 -14.38 -0.37 -19.21
CA SER A 2 -13.13 0.36 -19.16
C SER A 2 -12.00 -0.50 -19.74
N ASN A 3 -11.06 0.14 -20.41
CA ASN A 3 -9.86 -0.51 -20.93
C ASN A 3 -8.61 -0.16 -20.12
N PHE A 4 -8.81 0.32 -18.90
CA PHE A 4 -7.74 0.72 -17.99
C PHE A 4 -8.18 0.45 -16.55
N ILE A 5 -7.23 0.54 -15.64
CA ILE A 5 -7.49 0.48 -14.20
C ILE A 5 -6.95 1.74 -13.52
N TYR A 6 -7.45 2.03 -12.33
CA TYR A 6 -6.84 3.03 -11.46
C TYR A 6 -5.82 2.34 -10.56
N LEU A 7 -4.63 2.93 -10.46
CA LEU A 7 -3.62 2.49 -9.51
C LEU A 7 -3.62 3.47 -8.32
N ALA A 8 -4.07 2.98 -7.18
CA ALA A 8 -4.13 3.77 -5.95
C ALA A 8 -2.88 3.52 -5.09
N SER A 9 -1.72 3.79 -5.68
CA SER A 9 -0.42 3.59 -5.03
C SER A 9 0.59 4.57 -5.59
N GLN A 10 1.46 5.08 -4.72
CA GLN A 10 2.55 5.96 -5.13
C GLN A 10 3.82 5.17 -5.51
N SER A 11 3.79 3.86 -5.42
CA SER A 11 4.96 3.01 -5.66
C SER A 11 5.40 3.03 -7.12
N PRO A 12 6.60 3.52 -7.46
CA PRO A 12 7.11 3.44 -8.83
C PRO A 12 7.29 2.01 -9.30
N ARG A 13 7.56 1.10 -8.37
CA ARG A 13 7.73 -0.33 -8.67
C ARG A 13 6.46 -0.94 -9.21
N ARG A 14 5.31 -0.62 -8.61
CA ARG A 14 4.03 -1.14 -9.07
C ARG A 14 3.67 -0.58 -10.44
N GLN A 15 3.99 0.69 -10.71
CA GLN A 15 3.81 1.27 -12.03
C GLN A 15 4.63 0.53 -13.08
N GLU A 16 5.89 0.25 -12.77
CA GLU A 16 6.75 -0.50 -13.67
C GLU A 16 6.21 -1.90 -13.98
N LEU A 17 5.74 -2.60 -12.95
CA LEU A 17 5.17 -3.93 -13.12
C LEU A 17 3.95 -3.91 -14.05
N LEU A 18 3.07 -2.93 -13.90
CA LEU A 18 1.91 -2.79 -14.79
C LEU A 18 2.32 -2.51 -16.23
N LYS A 19 3.34 -1.68 -16.43
CA LYS A 19 3.89 -1.41 -17.76
C LYS A 19 4.46 -2.69 -18.38
N GLN A 20 5.17 -3.49 -17.62
CA GLN A 20 5.78 -4.73 -18.10
C GLN A 20 4.74 -5.74 -18.60
N ILE A 21 3.59 -5.81 -17.96
CA ILE A 21 2.52 -6.73 -18.37
C ILE A 21 1.50 -6.09 -19.33
N GLY A 22 1.75 -4.86 -19.76
CA GLY A 22 0.92 -4.20 -20.76
C GLY A 22 -0.43 -3.72 -20.27
N VAL A 23 -0.59 -3.50 -18.95
CA VAL A 23 -1.84 -2.99 -18.39
C VAL A 23 -1.85 -1.47 -18.42
N ARG A 24 -2.89 -0.90 -19.00
CA ARG A 24 -3.13 0.55 -18.99
C ARG A 24 -3.63 0.95 -17.61
N TYR A 25 -3.06 2.02 -17.06
CA TYR A 25 -3.47 2.52 -15.75
C TYR A 25 -3.45 4.03 -15.69
N GLU A 26 -4.28 4.56 -14.81
CA GLU A 26 -4.24 5.96 -14.42
C GLU A 26 -4.04 6.02 -12.91
N MET A 27 -3.31 7.02 -12.44
CA MET A 27 -3.02 7.19 -11.03
C MET A 27 -4.24 7.74 -10.29
N LEU A 28 -4.56 7.16 -9.14
CA LEU A 28 -5.60 7.64 -8.24
C LEU A 28 -4.94 7.95 -6.89
N LEU A 29 -4.22 9.06 -6.85
CA LEU A 29 -3.40 9.44 -5.70
C LEU A 29 -4.20 10.22 -4.66
N PRO A 30 -3.83 10.11 -3.37
CA PRO A 30 -4.45 10.91 -2.32
C PRO A 30 -4.16 12.39 -2.50
N LEU A 31 -5.07 13.23 -2.03
CA LEU A 31 -4.84 14.66 -1.91
C LEU A 31 -3.89 14.93 -0.74
N ALA A 32 -3.25 16.11 -0.75
CA ALA A 32 -2.26 16.46 0.25
C ALA A 32 -2.79 16.47 1.68
N ASP A 33 -4.11 16.70 1.86
CA ASP A 33 -4.76 16.74 3.16
C ASP A 33 -5.31 15.38 3.61
N GLU A 34 -5.20 14.34 2.80
CA GLU A 34 -5.64 13.01 3.20
C GLU A 34 -4.61 12.36 4.13
N ASP A 35 -5.08 11.88 5.28
CA ASP A 35 -4.25 11.09 6.18
C ASP A 35 -4.18 9.65 5.69
N THR A 36 -3.07 9.31 5.06
CA THR A 36 -2.82 7.96 4.57
C THR A 36 -1.80 7.21 5.43
N GLU A 37 -1.17 7.87 6.38
CA GLU A 37 -0.11 7.27 7.19
C GLU A 37 -0.62 6.57 8.44
N SER A 38 -1.70 7.07 9.04
CA SER A 38 -2.25 6.50 10.28
C SER A 38 -2.68 5.05 10.12
N ILE A 39 -3.14 4.65 8.94
CA ILE A 39 -3.55 3.27 8.67
C ILE A 39 -2.37 2.31 8.60
N GLU A 40 -1.16 2.81 8.40
CA GLU A 40 0.06 2.01 8.31
C GLU A 40 0.73 1.80 9.67
N ILE A 41 0.11 2.26 10.75
CA ILE A 41 0.60 2.02 12.11
C ILE A 41 0.09 0.67 12.59
N PRO A 42 0.97 -0.29 12.92
CA PRO A 42 0.54 -1.58 13.44
C PRO A 42 -0.21 -1.42 14.76
N LEU A 43 -1.27 -2.21 14.92
CA LEU A 43 -1.99 -2.29 16.18
C LEU A 43 -1.20 -3.14 17.18
N ASN A 44 -1.47 -2.96 18.49
CA ASN A 44 -0.79 -3.72 19.51
C ASN A 44 -1.01 -5.24 19.28
N GLN A 45 0.09 -5.99 19.22
CA GLN A 45 0.08 -7.45 19.01
C GLN A 45 -0.52 -7.90 17.66
N GLU A 46 -0.61 -7.01 16.71
CA GLU A 46 -1.13 -7.35 15.39
C GLU A 46 -0.13 -8.21 14.62
N LYS A 47 -0.63 -9.34 14.10
CA LYS A 47 0.18 -10.22 13.25
C LYS A 47 0.35 -9.62 11.86
N ALA A 48 1.48 -9.92 11.22
CA ALA A 48 1.79 -9.39 9.89
C ALA A 48 0.69 -9.69 8.86
N ARG A 49 0.12 -10.90 8.89
CA ARG A 49 -0.97 -11.28 8.00
C ARG A 49 -2.19 -10.39 8.19
N ASP A 50 -2.58 -10.15 9.43
CA ASP A 50 -3.74 -9.32 9.75
C ASP A 50 -3.48 -7.86 9.42
N TYR A 51 -2.27 -7.40 9.68
CA TYR A 51 -1.83 -6.04 9.36
C TYR A 51 -1.90 -5.76 7.85
N VAL A 52 -1.27 -6.62 7.02
CA VAL A 52 -1.24 -6.38 5.57
C VAL A 52 -2.65 -6.40 4.97
N ARG A 53 -3.52 -7.28 5.47
CA ARG A 53 -4.91 -7.34 5.04
C ARG A 53 -5.67 -6.09 5.45
N ARG A 54 -5.56 -5.68 6.71
CA ARG A 54 -6.24 -4.49 7.22
C ARG A 54 -5.81 -3.24 6.46
N VAL A 55 -4.52 -3.05 6.27
CA VAL A 55 -3.97 -1.89 5.56
C VAL A 55 -4.42 -1.87 4.11
N THR A 56 -4.39 -3.01 3.42
CA THR A 56 -4.82 -3.09 2.03
C THR A 56 -6.30 -2.76 1.88
N LEU A 57 -7.15 -3.29 2.76
CA LEU A 57 -8.59 -2.99 2.75
C LEU A 57 -8.87 -1.52 3.05
N ALA A 58 -8.13 -0.93 3.98
CA ALA A 58 -8.26 0.49 4.30
C ALA A 58 -7.86 1.36 3.11
N LYS A 59 -6.78 1.03 2.44
CA LYS A 59 -6.36 1.73 1.22
C LYS A 59 -7.41 1.65 0.13
N ALA A 60 -8.03 0.49 -0.04
CA ALA A 60 -9.10 0.31 -1.01
C ALA A 60 -10.32 1.17 -0.69
N SER A 61 -10.71 1.25 0.58
CA SER A 61 -11.83 2.09 1.01
C SER A 61 -11.57 3.58 0.75
N PHE A 62 -10.38 4.06 1.08
CA PHE A 62 -9.99 5.45 0.80
C PHE A 62 -9.96 5.73 -0.69
N ALA A 63 -9.45 4.80 -1.49
CA ALA A 63 -9.40 4.96 -2.94
C ALA A 63 -10.79 5.01 -3.56
N LEU A 64 -11.73 4.21 -3.07
CA LEU A 64 -13.10 4.24 -3.52
C LEU A 64 -13.77 5.59 -3.24
N GLU A 65 -13.54 6.15 -2.06
CA GLU A 65 -14.04 7.50 -1.74
C GLU A 65 -13.43 8.56 -2.63
N ARG A 66 -12.12 8.48 -2.91
CA ARG A 66 -11.46 9.39 -3.86
C ARG A 66 -12.12 9.36 -5.21
N TRP A 67 -12.36 8.17 -5.72
CA TRP A 67 -13.01 7.98 -7.00
C TRP A 67 -14.39 8.63 -7.03
N ARG A 68 -15.19 8.38 -5.99
CA ARG A 68 -16.53 8.98 -5.88
C ARG A 68 -16.49 10.49 -5.86
N ASN A 69 -15.55 11.04 -5.08
CA ASN A 69 -15.47 12.51 -4.89
C ASN A 69 -14.95 13.24 -6.13
N ARG A 70 -14.20 12.56 -7.00
CA ARG A 70 -13.63 13.17 -8.19
C ARG A 70 -14.55 13.13 -9.41
N GLY A 71 -15.61 12.34 -9.37
CA GLY A 71 -16.54 12.23 -10.50
C GLY A 71 -15.88 11.74 -11.79
N ILE A 72 -14.88 10.88 -11.68
CA ILE A 72 -14.14 10.35 -12.83
C ILE A 72 -14.79 9.07 -13.35
N PRO A 73 -14.45 8.64 -14.59
CA PRO A 73 -15.07 7.46 -15.19
C PRO A 73 -14.86 6.20 -14.33
N TRP A 74 -15.80 5.28 -14.45
CA TRP A 74 -15.69 3.99 -13.75
C TRP A 74 -14.56 3.15 -14.35
N ALA A 75 -13.75 2.57 -13.49
CA ALA A 75 -12.75 1.56 -13.81
C ALA A 75 -12.39 0.81 -12.52
N PRO A 76 -11.88 -0.42 -12.62
CA PRO A 76 -11.39 -1.13 -11.43
C PRO A 76 -10.28 -0.36 -10.74
N ILE A 77 -10.22 -0.47 -9.42
CA ILE A 77 -9.19 0.19 -8.60
C ILE A 77 -8.28 -0.89 -8.04
N LEU A 78 -6.99 -0.78 -8.32
CA LEU A 78 -5.98 -1.68 -7.78
C LEU A 78 -5.28 -1.03 -6.59
N CYS A 79 -5.35 -1.71 -5.45
CA CYS A 79 -4.63 -1.36 -4.23
C CYS A 79 -3.80 -2.56 -3.79
N ALA A 80 -2.68 -2.29 -3.17
CA ALA A 80 -1.83 -3.35 -2.65
C ALA A 80 -0.98 -2.81 -1.50
N ASP A 81 -0.52 -3.71 -0.65
CA ASP A 81 0.46 -3.43 0.37
C ASP A 81 1.49 -4.54 0.42
N THR A 82 2.70 -4.20 0.83
CA THR A 82 3.77 -5.16 1.04
C THR A 82 4.27 -5.00 2.46
N THR A 83 4.26 -6.09 3.21
CA THR A 83 4.68 -6.09 4.61
C THR A 83 5.82 -7.08 4.78
N VAL A 84 6.89 -6.63 5.41
CA VAL A 84 8.04 -7.48 5.76
C VAL A 84 7.97 -7.77 7.25
N SER A 85 8.10 -9.03 7.62
CA SER A 85 8.11 -9.44 9.02
C SER A 85 9.13 -10.54 9.25
N LEU A 86 9.52 -10.72 10.52
CA LEU A 86 10.46 -11.75 10.92
C LEU A 86 9.70 -13.02 11.29
N PRO A 87 9.89 -14.13 10.57
CA PRO A 87 9.10 -15.35 10.79
C PRO A 87 9.40 -16.06 12.12
N ASN A 88 10.57 -15.80 12.71
CA ASN A 88 11.03 -16.48 13.93
C ASN A 88 10.51 -15.82 15.22
N HIS A 89 9.78 -14.72 15.12
CA HIS A 89 9.16 -14.08 16.27
C HIS A 89 7.71 -14.55 16.38
N ALA A 90 7.25 -14.84 17.61
CA ALA A 90 5.93 -15.43 17.84
C ALA A 90 4.79 -14.64 17.21
N ASP A 91 4.93 -13.31 17.14
CA ASP A 91 3.92 -12.41 16.57
C ASP A 91 4.39 -11.78 15.25
N GLY A 92 5.59 -12.12 14.76
CA GLY A 92 6.17 -11.57 13.55
C GLY A 92 6.34 -10.05 13.62
N GLU A 93 7.53 -9.58 14.00
CA GLU A 93 7.76 -8.13 14.03
C GLU A 93 7.52 -7.54 12.64
N ILE A 94 6.62 -6.55 12.57
CA ILE A 94 6.32 -5.87 11.33
C ILE A 94 7.39 -4.80 11.11
N LEU A 95 8.13 -4.93 10.00
CA LEU A 95 9.17 -3.99 9.64
C LEU A 95 8.59 -2.98 8.66
N GLY A 96 8.38 -1.76 9.14
CA GLY A 96 7.87 -0.66 8.32
C GLY A 96 8.94 -0.03 7.42
N LYS A 97 8.58 1.06 6.78
CA LYS A 97 9.55 1.84 6.00
C LYS A 97 10.63 2.38 6.93
N PRO A 98 11.92 2.28 6.53
CA PRO A 98 12.99 2.83 7.36
C PRO A 98 12.86 4.34 7.51
N ALA A 99 13.07 4.84 8.73
CA ALA A 99 13.00 6.27 9.04
C ALA A 99 14.22 7.01 8.48
N ASP A 100 15.38 6.35 8.47
CA ASP A 100 16.64 6.91 7.97
C ASP A 100 17.60 5.77 7.56
N ALA A 101 18.83 6.14 7.18
CA ALA A 101 19.83 5.16 6.76
C ALA A 101 20.21 4.18 7.88
N ASN A 102 20.25 4.65 9.12
CA ASN A 102 20.57 3.79 10.27
C ASN A 102 19.47 2.78 10.53
N ASP A 103 18.22 3.20 10.43
CA ASP A 103 17.06 2.31 10.57
C ASP A 103 17.02 1.29 9.45
N ALA A 104 17.34 1.68 8.22
CA ALA A 104 17.43 0.75 7.09
C ALA A 104 18.50 -0.33 7.34
N ARG A 105 19.66 0.06 7.88
CA ARG A 105 20.71 -0.90 8.25
C ARG A 105 20.26 -1.84 9.35
N ARG A 106 19.56 -1.32 10.34
CA ARG A 106 18.99 -2.13 11.43
C ARG A 106 18.05 -3.19 10.88
N ILE A 107 17.12 -2.79 10.02
CA ILE A 107 16.14 -3.69 9.40
C ILE A 107 16.86 -4.77 8.57
N LEU A 108 17.81 -4.37 7.72
CA LEU A 108 18.55 -5.30 6.89
C LEU A 108 19.36 -6.32 7.70
N LYS A 109 19.90 -5.91 8.85
CA LYS A 109 20.63 -6.81 9.74
C LYS A 109 19.74 -7.82 10.43
N MET A 110 18.46 -7.49 10.62
CA MET A 110 17.47 -8.40 11.21
C MET A 110 17.02 -9.49 10.23
N LEU A 111 17.15 -9.23 8.96
CA LEU A 111 16.80 -10.18 7.90
C LEU A 111 18.01 -11.08 7.58
#